data_7305cd6eba5e5722227056dfef75ec30
#
_entry.id   7305cd6eba5e5722227056dfef75ec30
#
_cell.length_a   1.000
_cell.length_b   1.000
_cell.length_c   1.000
_cell.angle_alpha   90.00
_cell.angle_beta   90.00
_cell.angle_gamma   90.00
#
_symmetry.space_group_name_H-M   'P 1'
#
loop_
_entity.id
_entity.type
_entity.pdbx_description
1 polymer ?
#
loop_
_entity_poly.entity_id
_entity_poly.type
_entity_poly.pdbx_seq_one_letter_code
_entity_poly.pdbx_strand_id
1 'polypeptide(L)'
;NRYSQATLQYLYRTEDQELIITANYFSADGSNRNAHAFLPHVLYNLRLSKKDKMVLKGAGYQNNAHVGAHYVRTTARGNFQNQFALGTYYRLPTLNELYWNPGGNPALDPERSYGMKYSICREGSLKINLTTDQLYYDRMIQWTPGASGNWSPQNYYSVYTSSTTMTLARNWVKFNSNMNLTHQYSRVLATMNNDPAIVGKSLIYRPVLQAVYTSEFKLARGTLQLRGFYTGLRHTLRDNSPVGEISAQYWCALAYTLSGANNRWNLLLQVDNVFNNERQYYQYFPMPGRSYLINLKLNSKR
;
A
#
# COMPACT_ATOMS: atom_id res chain seq x y z
N ASN A 1 -23.24 19.33 8.99
CA ASN A 1 -22.29 18.45 9.68
C ASN A 1 -21.24 19.32 10.34
N ARG A 2 -21.03 19.16 11.64
CA ARG A 2 -19.93 19.79 12.38
C ARG A 2 -18.91 18.73 12.72
N TYR A 3 -17.63 19.06 12.51
CA TYR A 3 -16.51 18.20 12.90
C TYR A 3 -15.66 18.99 13.88
N SER A 4 -15.28 18.39 14.99
CA SER A 4 -14.36 18.95 15.97
C SER A 4 -13.24 17.95 16.23
N GLN A 5 -12.03 18.45 16.34
CA GLN A 5 -10.86 17.68 16.71
C GLN A 5 -10.09 18.42 17.79
N ALA A 6 -9.72 17.70 18.83
CA ALA A 6 -8.79 18.20 19.85
C ALA A 6 -7.62 17.20 19.95
N THR A 7 -6.42 17.72 20.05
CA THR A 7 -5.20 16.93 20.21
C THR A 7 -4.41 17.43 21.40
N LEU A 8 -4.09 16.55 22.33
CA LEU A 8 -3.16 16.78 23.43
C LEU A 8 -1.91 15.94 23.17
N GLN A 9 -0.73 16.56 23.26
CA GLN A 9 0.52 15.88 23.08
C GLN A 9 1.47 16.18 24.24
N TYR A 10 2.08 15.12 24.78
CA TYR A 10 3.20 15.18 25.72
C TYR A 10 4.44 14.66 25.02
N LEU A 11 5.55 15.39 25.11
CA LEU A 11 6.85 15.01 24.54
C LEU A 11 7.91 15.05 25.64
N TYR A 12 8.57 13.91 25.83
CA TYR A 12 9.79 13.81 26.64
C TYR A 12 10.92 13.31 25.74
N ARG A 13 12.08 13.96 25.80
CA ARG A 13 13.22 13.63 24.97
C ARG A 13 14.53 13.78 25.73
N THR A 14 15.39 12.77 25.58
CA THR A 14 16.81 12.78 25.95
C THR A 14 17.66 12.41 24.72
N GLU A 15 18.98 12.29 24.88
CA GLU A 15 19.87 11.86 23.77
C GLU A 15 19.53 10.47 23.21
N ASP A 16 19.12 9.54 24.09
CA ASP A 16 18.88 8.14 23.72
C ASP A 16 17.41 7.72 23.76
N GLN A 17 16.54 8.56 24.28
CA GLN A 17 15.13 8.22 24.49
C GLN A 17 14.20 9.35 24.05
N GLU A 18 13.09 8.96 23.47
CA GLU A 18 12.00 9.87 23.15
C GLU A 18 10.67 9.18 23.45
N LEU A 19 9.85 9.80 24.27
CA LEU A 19 8.49 9.38 24.55
C LEU A 19 7.52 10.42 24.05
N ILE A 20 6.59 10.00 23.20
CA ILE A 20 5.50 10.83 22.69
C ILE A 20 4.19 10.17 23.11
N ILE A 21 3.38 10.88 23.86
CA ILE A 21 2.02 10.47 24.20
C ILE A 21 1.09 11.47 23.53
N THR A 22 0.17 10.96 22.71
CA THR A 22 -0.82 11.80 22.02
C THR A 22 -2.21 11.27 22.33
N ALA A 23 -3.11 12.18 22.68
CA ALA A 23 -4.52 11.88 22.83
C ALA A 23 -5.31 12.71 21.82
N ASN A 24 -6.00 12.04 20.90
CA ASN A 24 -6.85 12.69 19.92
C ASN A 24 -8.31 12.42 20.26
N TYR A 25 -9.10 13.47 20.28
CA TYR A 25 -10.54 13.39 20.39
C TYR A 25 -11.17 13.90 19.09
N PHE A 26 -12.08 13.13 18.53
CA PHE A 26 -12.86 13.50 17.36
C PHE A 26 -14.34 13.50 17.72
N SER A 27 -15.07 14.49 17.28
CA SER A 27 -16.51 14.46 17.27
C SER A 27 -17.04 14.83 15.88
N ALA A 28 -18.08 14.14 15.46
CA ALA A 28 -18.80 14.41 14.23
C ALA A 28 -20.29 14.48 14.56
N ASP A 29 -20.91 15.63 14.38
CA ASP A 29 -22.32 15.84 14.59
C ASP A 29 -23.02 15.97 13.23
N GLY A 30 -23.90 15.01 12.93
CA GLY A 30 -24.71 14.98 11.71
C GLY A 30 -26.20 14.99 12.03
N SER A 31 -27.03 15.28 11.04
CA SER A 31 -28.49 15.42 11.19
C SER A 31 -29.18 14.20 11.82
N ASN A 32 -28.56 13.03 11.82
CA ASN A 32 -29.15 11.80 12.36
C ASN A 32 -28.19 10.93 13.19
N ARG A 33 -26.91 11.30 13.37
CA ARG A 33 -25.94 10.51 14.13
C ARG A 33 -24.80 11.37 14.65
N ASN A 34 -24.50 11.21 15.93
CA ASN A 34 -23.32 11.78 16.56
C ASN A 34 -22.29 10.67 16.76
N ALA A 35 -21.06 10.89 16.33
CA ALA A 35 -19.96 9.96 16.51
C ALA A 35 -18.85 10.64 17.30
N HIS A 36 -18.36 9.97 18.34
CA HIS A 36 -17.25 10.43 19.15
C HIS A 36 -16.18 9.33 19.17
N ALA A 37 -14.92 9.72 19.04
CA ALA A 37 -13.79 8.80 19.13
C ALA A 37 -12.67 9.41 19.96
N PHE A 38 -12.15 8.64 20.89
CA PHE A 38 -10.96 8.94 21.65
C PHE A 38 -9.84 7.97 21.22
N LEU A 39 -8.73 8.52 20.73
CA LEU A 39 -7.62 7.77 20.15
C LEU A 39 -6.32 8.10 20.89
N PRO A 40 -6.00 7.38 21.97
CA PRO A 40 -4.69 7.51 22.61
C PRO A 40 -3.61 6.81 21.78
N HIS A 41 -2.45 7.45 21.66
CA HIS A 41 -1.27 6.90 21.02
C HIS A 41 -0.05 7.09 21.93
N VAL A 42 0.79 6.07 22.00
CA VAL A 42 2.08 6.13 22.66
C VAL A 42 3.16 5.70 21.66
N LEU A 43 4.19 6.49 21.54
CA LEU A 43 5.39 6.17 20.78
C LEU A 43 6.59 6.31 21.70
N TYR A 44 7.34 5.23 21.85
CA TYR A 44 8.59 5.24 22.61
C TYR A 44 9.74 4.82 21.71
N ASN A 45 10.66 5.73 21.45
CA ASN A 45 11.89 5.52 20.72
C ASN A 45 13.03 5.31 21.71
N LEU A 46 13.80 4.25 21.55
CA LEU A 46 14.94 3.91 22.38
C LEU A 46 16.15 3.61 21.50
N ARG A 47 17.26 4.33 21.71
CA ARG A 47 18.55 4.03 21.13
C ARG A 47 19.27 3.04 22.04
N LEU A 48 19.38 1.80 21.62
CA LEU A 48 20.09 0.74 22.37
C LEU A 48 21.60 0.83 22.20
N SER A 49 22.05 1.30 21.03
CA SER A 49 23.45 1.52 20.71
C SER A 49 23.59 2.49 19.52
N LYS A 50 24.83 2.81 19.10
CA LYS A 50 25.05 3.58 17.87
C LYS A 50 24.46 2.93 16.61
N LYS A 51 24.16 1.62 16.65
CA LYS A 51 23.70 0.82 15.52
C LYS A 51 22.29 0.28 15.70
N ASP A 52 21.79 0.26 16.92
CA ASP A 52 20.55 -0.40 17.27
C ASP A 52 19.54 0.61 17.81
N LYS A 53 18.35 0.60 17.24
CA LYS A 53 17.22 1.42 17.65
C LYS A 53 15.98 0.55 17.79
N MET A 54 15.21 0.78 18.83
CA MET A 54 13.91 0.15 19.05
C MET A 54 12.83 1.22 19.13
N VAL A 55 11.69 0.93 18.53
CA VAL A 55 10.50 1.77 18.59
C VAL A 55 9.35 0.92 19.07
N LEU A 56 8.75 1.30 20.18
CA LEU A 56 7.52 0.70 20.69
C LEU A 56 6.35 1.64 20.38
N LYS A 57 5.25 1.06 19.93
CA LYS A 57 4.03 1.80 19.56
C LYS A 57 2.84 1.18 20.27
N GLY A 58 1.98 2.01 20.81
CA GLY A 58 0.68 1.63 21.32
C GLY A 58 -0.39 2.59 20.84
N ALA A 59 -1.55 2.09 20.51
CA ALA A 59 -2.71 2.92 20.19
C ALA A 59 -3.97 2.22 20.68
N GLY A 60 -4.98 2.98 21.06
CA GLY A 60 -6.26 2.47 21.52
C GLY A 60 -7.42 3.09 20.74
N TYR A 61 -8.48 2.33 20.58
CA TYR A 61 -9.75 2.83 20.07
C TYR A 61 -10.88 2.03 20.74
N GLN A 62 -11.75 2.72 21.48
CA GLN A 62 -12.79 2.08 22.31
C GLN A 62 -12.17 0.96 23.18
N ASN A 63 -12.64 -0.28 23.07
CA ASN A 63 -12.14 -1.44 23.82
C ASN A 63 -11.03 -2.23 23.10
N ASN A 64 -10.44 -1.66 22.05
CA ASN A 64 -9.41 -2.33 21.26
C ASN A 64 -8.08 -1.58 21.38
N ALA A 65 -7.01 -2.33 21.56
CA ALA A 65 -5.65 -1.81 21.64
C ALA A 65 -4.79 -2.40 20.52
N HIS A 66 -3.88 -1.58 20.01
CA HIS A 66 -2.85 -1.97 19.08
C HIS A 66 -1.50 -1.82 19.76
N VAL A 67 -0.66 -2.81 19.59
CA VAL A 67 0.72 -2.76 20.07
C VAL A 67 1.65 -3.15 18.93
N GLY A 68 2.81 -2.53 18.89
CA GLY A 68 3.83 -2.86 17.90
C GLY A 68 5.21 -2.58 18.44
N ALA A 69 6.17 -3.41 18.04
CA ALA A 69 7.58 -3.21 18.28
C ALA A 69 8.32 -3.20 16.94
N HIS A 70 9.22 -2.26 16.77
CA HIS A 70 10.04 -2.12 15.59
C HIS A 70 11.51 -2.02 16.03
N TYR A 71 12.32 -2.95 15.57
CA TYR A 71 13.74 -2.99 15.82
C TYR A 71 14.50 -2.71 14.53
N VAL A 72 15.43 -1.78 14.58
CA VAL A 72 16.32 -1.43 13.47
C VAL A 72 17.74 -1.67 13.89
N ARG A 73 18.47 -2.43 13.08
CA ARG A 73 19.90 -2.60 13.21
C ARG A 73 20.64 -2.17 11.97
N THR A 74 21.62 -1.26 12.13
CA THR A 74 22.50 -0.85 11.06
C THR A 74 23.85 -1.57 11.23
N THR A 75 24.21 -2.41 10.27
CA THR A 75 25.48 -3.14 10.28
C THR A 75 26.61 -2.30 9.74
N ALA A 76 27.80 -2.37 10.39
CA ALA A 76 28.97 -1.54 10.06
C ALA A 76 29.70 -1.99 8.77
N ARG A 77 29.47 -3.20 8.29
CA ARG A 77 30.10 -3.71 7.07
C ARG A 77 29.11 -3.62 5.89
N GLY A 78 29.45 -2.86 4.85
CA GLY A 78 28.77 -2.89 3.56
C GLY A 78 27.47 -2.11 3.47
N ASN A 79 27.21 -1.11 4.30
CA ASN A 79 26.02 -0.25 4.23
C ASN A 79 24.69 -1.03 4.30
N PHE A 80 24.63 -2.13 5.04
CA PHE A 80 23.40 -2.88 5.27
C PHE A 80 22.63 -2.36 6.48
N GLN A 81 21.34 -2.22 6.31
CA GLN A 81 20.39 -1.93 7.38
C GLN A 81 19.34 -3.05 7.43
N ASN A 82 19.16 -3.62 8.59
CA ASN A 82 18.11 -4.61 8.86
C ASN A 82 17.04 -3.97 9.74
N GLN A 83 15.79 -4.25 9.43
CA GLN A 83 14.65 -3.80 10.20
C GLN A 83 13.71 -4.97 10.43
N PHE A 84 13.25 -5.12 11.66
CA PHE A 84 12.27 -6.11 12.04
C PHE A 84 11.14 -5.43 12.81
N ALA A 85 9.89 -5.71 12.46
CA ALA A 85 8.75 -5.18 13.16
C ALA A 85 7.73 -6.28 13.43
N LEU A 86 7.12 -6.23 14.59
CA LEU A 86 5.96 -7.02 14.99
C LEU A 86 4.86 -6.08 15.41
N GLY A 87 3.61 -6.43 15.15
CA GLY A 87 2.51 -5.59 15.58
C GLY A 87 1.14 -6.22 15.40
N THR A 88 0.19 -5.60 16.07
CA THR A 88 -1.23 -5.83 15.88
C THR A 88 -1.84 -4.62 15.20
N TYR A 89 -2.86 -4.84 14.40
CA TYR A 89 -3.60 -3.79 13.70
C TYR A 89 -5.09 -4.01 13.90
N TYR A 90 -5.83 -2.93 13.87
CA TYR A 90 -7.28 -2.92 14.02
C TYR A 90 -7.88 -1.92 13.03
N ARG A 91 -8.92 -2.32 12.32
CA ARG A 91 -9.61 -1.48 11.36
C ARG A 91 -11.12 -1.57 11.54
N LEU A 92 -11.76 -0.43 11.73
CA LEU A 92 -13.21 -0.34 11.67
C LEU A 92 -13.69 -0.45 10.21
N PRO A 93 -14.88 -1.02 9.99
CA PRO A 93 -15.54 -0.89 8.70
C PRO A 93 -15.68 0.59 8.31
N THR A 94 -15.45 0.90 7.06
CA THR A 94 -15.68 2.25 6.52
C THR A 94 -17.18 2.52 6.34
N LEU A 95 -17.57 3.78 6.23
CA LEU A 95 -18.97 4.14 5.95
C LEU A 95 -19.47 3.55 4.63
N ASN A 96 -18.60 3.43 3.63
CA ASN A 96 -18.94 2.77 2.37
C ASN A 96 -19.20 1.27 2.57
N GLU A 97 -18.37 0.59 3.35
CA GLU A 97 -18.57 -0.82 3.64
C GLU A 97 -19.88 -1.08 4.41
N LEU A 98 -20.26 -0.14 5.29
CA LEU A 98 -21.50 -0.28 6.08
C LEU A 98 -22.76 0.13 5.31
N TYR A 99 -22.70 1.20 4.50
CA TYR A 99 -23.91 1.90 4.05
C TYR A 99 -23.95 2.19 2.55
N TRP A 100 -23.04 1.65 1.74
CA TRP A 100 -23.12 1.80 0.29
C TRP A 100 -24.41 1.19 -0.26
N ASN A 101 -25.10 1.89 -1.14
CA ASN A 101 -26.34 1.41 -1.75
C ASN A 101 -26.18 1.28 -3.28
N PRO A 102 -26.39 0.07 -3.89
CA PRO A 102 -26.71 -1.21 -3.24
C PRO A 102 -25.43 -1.93 -2.78
N GLY A 103 -25.48 -2.64 -1.65
CA GLY A 103 -24.46 -3.63 -1.29
C GLY A 103 -23.72 -3.43 0.03
N GLY A 104 -23.86 -2.29 0.73
CA GLY A 104 -23.29 -2.10 2.06
C GLY A 104 -23.79 -3.13 3.07
N ASN A 105 -22.96 -3.43 4.08
CA ASN A 105 -23.27 -4.42 5.11
C ASN A 105 -23.10 -3.82 6.52
N PRO A 106 -24.20 -3.39 7.18
CA PRO A 106 -24.13 -2.83 8.53
C PRO A 106 -23.73 -3.83 9.63
N ALA A 107 -23.74 -5.13 9.33
CA ALA A 107 -23.41 -6.20 10.27
C ALA A 107 -21.91 -6.58 10.26
N LEU A 108 -21.06 -5.78 9.64
CA LEU A 108 -19.63 -6.04 9.61
C LEU A 108 -18.98 -5.87 10.98
N ASP A 109 -18.21 -6.87 11.35
CA ASP A 109 -17.29 -6.80 12.48
C ASP A 109 -16.02 -6.04 12.11
N PRO A 110 -15.37 -5.38 13.09
CA PRO A 110 -14.04 -4.82 12.88
C PRO A 110 -13.01 -5.88 12.53
N GLU A 111 -12.10 -5.53 11.62
CA GLU A 111 -10.98 -6.36 11.22
C GLU A 111 -9.83 -6.24 12.20
N ARG A 112 -9.20 -7.34 12.58
CA ARG A 112 -7.97 -7.39 13.34
C ARG A 112 -6.89 -8.09 12.55
N SER A 113 -5.64 -7.69 12.74
CA SER A 113 -4.53 -8.45 12.16
C SER A 113 -3.31 -8.45 13.06
N TYR A 114 -2.51 -9.51 12.91
CA TYR A 114 -1.25 -9.73 13.58
C TYR A 114 -0.19 -9.90 12.50
N GLY A 115 0.91 -9.20 12.63
CA GLY A 115 1.86 -9.23 11.57
C GLY A 115 3.31 -9.05 11.97
N MET A 116 4.16 -9.52 11.09
CA MET A 116 5.59 -9.25 11.13
C MET A 116 6.06 -8.69 9.80
N LYS A 117 7.02 -7.80 9.88
CA LYS A 117 7.71 -7.22 8.73
C LYS A 117 9.21 -7.34 8.94
N TYR A 118 9.90 -7.81 7.91
CA TYR A 118 11.35 -7.80 7.87
C TYR A 118 11.82 -7.07 6.61
N SER A 119 12.81 -6.21 6.77
CA SER A 119 13.44 -5.52 5.65
C SER A 119 14.95 -5.60 5.77
N ILE A 120 15.60 -5.84 4.67
CA ILE A 120 17.04 -5.67 4.51
C ILE A 120 17.29 -4.66 3.39
N CYS A 121 18.01 -3.60 3.70
CA CYS A 121 18.37 -2.56 2.76
C CYS A 121 19.90 -2.47 2.66
N ARG A 122 20.39 -2.40 1.43
CA ARG A 122 21.79 -2.08 1.13
C ARG A 122 21.86 -0.75 0.38
N GLU A 123 22.58 0.20 0.96
CA GLU A 123 22.91 1.45 0.30
C GLU A 123 24.24 1.33 -0.46
N GLY A 124 24.35 2.00 -1.61
CA GLY A 124 25.55 1.99 -2.46
C GLY A 124 25.27 2.41 -3.89
N SER A 125 26.16 2.16 -4.81
CA SER A 125 25.97 2.41 -6.25
C SER A 125 24.78 1.62 -6.81
N LEU A 126 24.56 0.41 -6.31
CA LEU A 126 23.34 -0.36 -6.47
C LEU A 126 22.64 -0.44 -5.12
N LYS A 127 21.48 0.19 -5.02
CA LYS A 127 20.59 0.08 -3.85
C LYS A 127 19.72 -1.15 -4.01
N ILE A 128 19.67 -1.95 -2.96
CA ILE A 128 18.86 -3.15 -2.91
C ILE A 128 18.01 -3.06 -1.64
N ASN A 129 16.71 -3.19 -1.77
CA ASN A 129 15.80 -3.32 -0.64
C ASN A 129 14.94 -4.56 -0.84
N LEU A 130 14.97 -5.47 0.12
CA LEU A 130 14.09 -6.62 0.20
C LEU A 130 13.23 -6.48 1.45
N THR A 131 11.93 -6.45 1.27
CA THR A 131 10.96 -6.34 2.37
C THR A 131 9.97 -7.49 2.26
N THR A 132 9.75 -8.19 3.35
CA THR A 132 8.68 -9.18 3.47
C THR A 132 7.74 -8.77 4.60
N ASP A 133 6.44 -8.81 4.31
CA ASP A 133 5.34 -8.60 5.25
C ASP A 133 4.54 -9.89 5.33
N GLN A 134 4.21 -10.33 6.54
CA GLN A 134 3.35 -11.49 6.79
C GLN A 134 2.27 -11.08 7.76
N LEU A 135 1.01 -11.28 7.38
CA LEU A 135 -0.16 -10.85 8.14
C LEU A 135 -1.16 -11.99 8.27
N TYR A 136 -1.56 -12.24 9.48
CA TYR A 136 -2.73 -13.04 9.79
C TYR A 136 -3.89 -12.11 10.15
N TYR A 137 -4.98 -12.23 9.44
CA TYR A 137 -6.20 -11.46 9.68
C TYR A 137 -7.23 -12.31 10.40
N ASP A 138 -7.83 -11.73 11.42
CA ASP A 138 -9.08 -12.15 12.03
C ASP A 138 -10.19 -11.22 11.54
N ARG A 139 -11.24 -11.79 10.94
CA ARG A 139 -12.38 -11.08 10.35
C ARG A 139 -12.02 -10.04 9.29
N MET A 140 -11.12 -10.40 8.38
CA MET A 140 -10.77 -9.54 7.25
C MET A 140 -12.00 -9.11 6.46
N ILE A 141 -12.15 -7.81 6.20
CA ILE A 141 -13.26 -7.28 5.40
C ILE A 141 -12.84 -7.28 3.93
N GLN A 142 -13.61 -7.96 3.10
CA GLN A 142 -13.39 -8.08 1.67
C GLN A 142 -14.69 -7.83 0.91
N TRP A 143 -14.65 -6.95 -0.10
CA TRP A 143 -15.71 -6.83 -1.07
C TRP A 143 -15.74 -8.05 -1.98
N THR A 144 -16.88 -8.66 -2.14
CA THR A 144 -17.08 -9.88 -2.93
C THR A 144 -18.33 -9.76 -3.78
N PRO A 145 -18.34 -10.36 -4.99
CA PRO A 145 -19.56 -10.44 -5.78
C PRO A 145 -20.58 -11.34 -5.08
N GLY A 146 -21.79 -10.81 -4.88
CA GLY A 146 -22.94 -11.60 -4.41
C GLY A 146 -23.62 -12.36 -5.55
N ALA A 147 -24.58 -13.23 -5.19
CA ALA A 147 -25.34 -14.04 -6.15
C ALA A 147 -26.17 -13.19 -7.16
N SER A 148 -26.57 -11.99 -6.77
CA SER A 148 -27.28 -11.02 -7.62
C SER A 148 -26.36 -10.19 -8.54
N GLY A 149 -25.03 -10.42 -8.53
CA GLY A 149 -24.04 -9.62 -9.24
C GLY A 149 -23.64 -8.32 -8.53
N ASN A 150 -24.34 -7.93 -7.47
CA ASN A 150 -23.97 -6.77 -6.66
C ASN A 150 -22.78 -7.12 -5.75
N TRP A 151 -21.84 -6.19 -5.62
CA TRP A 151 -20.73 -6.32 -4.69
C TRP A 151 -21.18 -5.97 -3.27
N SER A 152 -20.79 -6.79 -2.30
CA SER A 152 -21.05 -6.58 -0.88
C SER A 152 -19.81 -6.92 -0.04
N PRO A 153 -19.48 -6.12 0.98
CA PRO A 153 -18.39 -6.42 1.88
C PRO A 153 -18.81 -7.49 2.90
N GLN A 154 -17.91 -8.41 3.16
CA GLN A 154 -18.10 -9.53 4.09
C GLN A 154 -16.84 -9.72 4.93
N ASN A 155 -17.01 -10.22 6.16
CA ASN A 155 -15.91 -10.68 6.97
C ASN A 155 -15.51 -12.11 6.56
N TYR A 156 -14.25 -12.34 6.21
CA TYR A 156 -13.63 -13.65 6.26
C TYR A 156 -13.15 -13.93 7.68
N TYR A 157 -13.41 -15.12 8.19
CA TYR A 157 -13.08 -15.46 9.57
C TYR A 157 -11.60 -15.41 9.83
N SER A 158 -10.79 -16.03 8.96
CA SER A 158 -9.36 -15.86 9.01
C SER A 158 -8.69 -15.93 7.64
N VAL A 159 -7.69 -15.10 7.44
CA VAL A 159 -6.92 -15.02 6.20
C VAL A 159 -5.45 -14.82 6.52
N TYR A 160 -4.59 -15.57 5.84
CA TYR A 160 -3.15 -15.33 5.85
C TYR A 160 -2.73 -14.62 4.56
N THR A 161 -1.86 -13.62 4.68
CA THR A 161 -1.24 -12.97 3.52
C THR A 161 0.27 -12.83 3.73
N SER A 162 1.01 -12.99 2.65
CA SER A 162 2.44 -12.71 2.59
C SER A 162 2.74 -11.85 1.37
N SER A 163 3.55 -10.84 1.54
CA SER A 163 4.00 -9.98 0.44
C SER A 163 5.51 -9.78 0.56
N THR A 164 6.24 -10.10 -0.51
CA THR A 164 7.68 -9.86 -0.59
C THR A 164 7.96 -8.92 -1.75
N THR A 165 8.54 -7.77 -1.44
CA THR A 165 8.92 -6.76 -2.43
C THR A 165 10.44 -6.62 -2.48
N MET A 166 11.00 -6.77 -3.67
CA MET A 166 12.39 -6.46 -3.98
C MET A 166 12.44 -5.17 -4.79
N THR A 167 13.19 -4.19 -4.31
CA THR A 167 13.50 -2.95 -5.03
C THR A 167 14.97 -2.93 -5.39
N LEU A 168 15.26 -2.73 -6.67
CA LEU A 168 16.61 -2.52 -7.20
C LEU A 168 16.66 -1.12 -7.80
N ALA A 169 17.59 -0.28 -7.34
CA ALA A 169 17.76 1.05 -7.90
C ALA A 169 19.24 1.35 -8.12
N ARG A 170 19.54 1.92 -9.27
CA ARG A 170 20.89 2.35 -9.61
C ARG A 170 20.86 3.69 -10.32
N ASN A 171 21.75 4.57 -9.88
CA ASN A 171 21.89 5.89 -10.44
C ASN A 171 23.28 6.00 -11.10
N TRP A 172 23.29 6.40 -12.37
CA TRP A 172 24.48 6.81 -13.12
C TRP A 172 24.36 8.29 -13.48
N VAL A 173 25.39 8.86 -13.99
CA VAL A 173 25.42 10.30 -14.34
C VAL A 173 24.29 10.68 -15.32
N LYS A 174 24.08 9.85 -16.35
CA LYS A 174 23.10 10.11 -17.42
C LYS A 174 21.92 9.14 -17.43
N PHE A 175 21.88 8.18 -16.54
CA PHE A 175 20.90 7.12 -16.55
C PHE A 175 20.52 6.73 -15.12
N ASN A 176 19.23 6.69 -14.83
CA ASN A 176 18.68 6.16 -13.56
C ASN A 176 17.79 4.98 -13.90
N SER A 177 17.84 3.95 -13.06
CA SER A 177 16.99 2.76 -13.21
C SER A 177 16.46 2.34 -11.85
N ASN A 178 15.16 2.00 -11.81
CA ASN A 178 14.49 1.45 -10.64
C ASN A 178 13.61 0.29 -11.08
N MET A 179 13.67 -0.82 -10.37
CA MET A 179 12.81 -1.99 -10.55
C MET A 179 12.21 -2.39 -9.22
N ASN A 180 10.90 -2.51 -9.18
CA ASN A 180 10.16 -3.09 -8.06
C ASN A 180 9.52 -4.40 -8.53
N LEU A 181 9.80 -5.47 -7.81
CA LEU A 181 9.21 -6.79 -8.01
C LEU A 181 8.50 -7.19 -6.73
N THR A 182 7.19 -7.44 -6.81
CA THR A 182 6.37 -7.83 -5.66
C THR A 182 5.75 -9.19 -5.91
N HIS A 183 6.06 -10.14 -5.05
CA HIS A 183 5.39 -11.44 -4.96
C HIS A 183 4.37 -11.35 -3.83
N GLN A 184 3.14 -11.79 -4.10
CA GLN A 184 2.04 -11.81 -3.14
C GLN A 184 1.46 -13.21 -3.02
N TYR A 185 1.21 -13.62 -1.81
CA TYR A 185 0.50 -14.85 -1.49
C TYR A 185 -0.64 -14.53 -0.53
N SER A 186 -1.80 -15.12 -0.76
CA SER A 186 -2.93 -15.01 0.16
C SER A 186 -3.66 -16.33 0.25
N ARG A 187 -4.21 -16.66 1.41
CA ARG A 187 -4.97 -17.86 1.64
C ARG A 187 -6.08 -17.62 2.66
N VAL A 188 -7.29 -17.93 2.28
CA VAL A 188 -8.42 -18.00 3.21
C VAL A 188 -8.25 -19.24 4.06
N LEU A 189 -8.16 -19.10 5.38
CA LEU A 189 -7.96 -20.21 6.31
C LEU A 189 -9.29 -20.71 6.89
N ALA A 190 -10.23 -19.78 7.12
CA ALA A 190 -11.58 -20.11 7.57
C ALA A 190 -12.59 -19.06 7.11
N THR A 191 -13.85 -19.47 6.96
CA THR A 191 -15.02 -18.60 6.75
C THR A 191 -16.04 -18.85 7.86
N MET A 192 -17.03 -17.95 8.05
CA MET A 192 -18.05 -18.10 9.11
C MET A 192 -18.75 -19.46 9.02
N ASN A 193 -19.02 -19.95 7.82
CA ASN A 193 -19.76 -21.20 7.58
C ASN A 193 -18.84 -22.36 7.19
N ASN A 194 -17.52 -22.20 7.31
CA ASN A 194 -16.52 -23.17 6.89
C ASN A 194 -16.72 -23.66 5.44
N ASP A 195 -17.08 -22.72 4.54
CA ASP A 195 -17.40 -23.02 3.15
C ASP A 195 -16.20 -23.66 2.43
N PRO A 196 -16.27 -24.97 2.08
CA PRO A 196 -15.14 -25.68 1.48
C PRO A 196 -14.76 -25.15 0.09
N ALA A 197 -15.66 -24.46 -0.58
CA ALA A 197 -15.36 -23.84 -1.87
C ALA A 197 -14.40 -22.65 -1.76
N ILE A 198 -14.28 -22.04 -0.60
CA ILE A 198 -13.49 -20.83 -0.38
C ILE A 198 -12.27 -21.09 0.51
N VAL A 199 -12.39 -21.98 1.48
CA VAL A 199 -11.27 -22.33 2.37
C VAL A 199 -10.11 -22.91 1.56
N GLY A 200 -8.91 -22.42 1.81
CA GLY A 200 -7.70 -22.79 1.07
C GLY A 200 -7.46 -21.99 -0.21
N LYS A 201 -8.40 -21.16 -0.65
CA LYS A 201 -8.31 -20.35 -1.87
C LYS A 201 -7.61 -19.03 -1.63
N SER A 202 -7.10 -18.46 -2.72
CA SER A 202 -6.51 -17.11 -2.72
C SER A 202 -7.57 -16.02 -2.72
N LEU A 203 -7.23 -14.85 -2.19
CA LEU A 203 -8.08 -13.66 -2.31
C LEU A 203 -8.22 -13.24 -3.78
N ILE A 204 -9.42 -12.81 -4.14
CA ILE A 204 -9.72 -12.33 -5.50
C ILE A 204 -9.02 -11.00 -5.81
N TYR A 205 -8.77 -10.73 -7.09
CA TYR A 205 -8.13 -9.53 -7.63
C TYR A 205 -6.72 -9.22 -7.06
N ARG A 206 -6.06 -10.22 -6.48
CA ARG A 206 -4.67 -10.11 -6.01
C ARG A 206 -3.74 -10.90 -6.91
N PRO A 207 -2.90 -10.24 -7.74
CA PRO A 207 -1.94 -10.93 -8.57
C PRO A 207 -0.83 -11.53 -7.71
N VAL A 208 -0.39 -12.75 -8.05
CA VAL A 208 0.75 -13.38 -7.37
C VAL A 208 2.04 -12.62 -7.61
N LEU A 209 2.20 -12.03 -8.81
CA LEU A 209 3.41 -11.31 -9.19
C LEU A 209 3.06 -9.97 -9.82
N GLN A 210 3.76 -8.91 -9.39
CA GLN A 210 3.73 -7.59 -10.00
C GLN A 210 5.15 -7.09 -10.21
N ALA A 211 5.39 -6.42 -11.32
CA ALA A 211 6.66 -5.74 -11.57
C ALA A 211 6.42 -4.33 -12.11
N VAL A 212 7.21 -3.39 -11.62
CA VAL A 212 7.27 -2.02 -12.16
C VAL A 212 8.73 -1.69 -12.42
N TYR A 213 9.02 -1.34 -13.65
CA TYR A 213 10.33 -0.86 -14.07
C TYR A 213 10.22 0.61 -14.48
N THR A 214 11.15 1.43 -14.02
CA THR A 214 11.27 2.83 -14.43
C THR A 214 12.72 3.13 -14.76
N SER A 215 12.96 3.73 -15.91
CA SER A 215 14.28 4.25 -16.26
C SER A 215 14.17 5.67 -16.79
N GLU A 216 15.21 6.44 -16.54
CA GLU A 216 15.33 7.83 -16.92
C GLU A 216 16.68 8.07 -17.59
N PHE A 217 16.66 8.62 -18.78
CA PHE A 217 17.84 8.97 -19.58
C PHE A 217 17.93 10.48 -19.69
N LYS A 218 18.98 11.07 -19.16
CA LYS A 218 19.30 12.49 -19.33
C LYS A 218 19.96 12.70 -20.69
N LEU A 219 19.25 13.38 -21.58
CA LEU A 219 19.71 13.74 -22.91
C LEU A 219 20.16 15.20 -22.93
N ALA A 220 20.83 15.64 -24.00
CA ALA A 220 21.35 17.00 -24.10
C ALA A 220 20.26 18.08 -24.02
N ARG A 221 19.03 17.79 -24.45
CA ARG A 221 17.91 18.74 -24.48
C ARG A 221 16.69 18.28 -23.71
N GLY A 222 16.84 17.34 -22.77
CA GLY A 222 15.70 16.87 -22.01
C GLY A 222 15.91 15.53 -21.35
N THR A 223 14.83 14.95 -20.87
CA THR A 223 14.86 13.68 -20.16
C THR A 223 13.84 12.72 -20.79
N LEU A 224 14.30 11.55 -21.20
CA LEU A 224 13.45 10.46 -21.65
C LEU A 224 13.20 9.51 -20.48
N GLN A 225 11.92 9.22 -20.20
CA GLN A 225 11.50 8.27 -19.18
C GLN A 225 10.77 7.10 -19.82
N LEU A 226 11.17 5.89 -19.47
CA LEU A 226 10.48 4.64 -19.78
C LEU A 226 9.91 4.06 -18.53
N ARG A 227 8.62 3.62 -18.55
CA ARG A 227 7.99 2.84 -17.50
C ARG A 227 7.40 1.56 -18.09
N GLY A 228 7.75 0.44 -17.48
CA GLY A 228 7.18 -0.86 -17.80
C GLY A 228 6.43 -1.41 -16.61
N PHE A 229 5.31 -2.07 -16.87
CA PHE A 229 4.42 -2.64 -15.87
C PHE A 229 4.07 -4.08 -16.26
N TYR A 230 4.07 -4.94 -15.25
CA TYR A 230 3.57 -6.30 -15.34
C TYR A 230 2.66 -6.58 -14.16
N THR A 231 1.53 -7.17 -14.42
CA THR A 231 0.58 -7.67 -13.41
C THR A 231 0.21 -9.10 -13.77
N GLY A 232 0.50 -10.03 -12.89
CA GLY A 232 0.18 -11.45 -13.07
C GLY A 232 -1.31 -11.74 -13.10
N LEU A 233 -1.63 -13.00 -13.32
CA LEU A 233 -2.98 -13.53 -13.30
C LEU A 233 -3.70 -13.20 -11.99
N ARG A 234 -5.00 -12.93 -12.06
CA ARG A 234 -5.88 -12.63 -10.93
C ARG A 234 -7.16 -13.44 -11.03
N HIS A 235 -7.50 -14.13 -9.97
CA HIS A 235 -8.80 -14.76 -9.83
C HIS A 235 -9.87 -13.69 -9.58
N THR A 236 -11.04 -13.84 -10.15
CA THR A 236 -12.18 -12.93 -9.95
C THR A 236 -13.29 -13.57 -9.11
N LEU A 237 -13.31 -14.92 -9.02
CA LEU A 237 -14.24 -15.68 -8.23
C LEU A 237 -13.59 -16.22 -6.96
N ARG A 238 -14.37 -16.32 -5.87
CA ARG A 238 -13.88 -16.71 -4.55
C ARG A 238 -13.36 -18.15 -4.48
N ASP A 239 -13.89 -19.04 -5.30
CA ASP A 239 -13.47 -20.45 -5.44
C ASP A 239 -12.21 -20.61 -6.29
N ASN A 240 -11.66 -19.51 -6.82
CA ASN A 240 -10.55 -19.46 -7.76
C ASN A 240 -10.81 -20.30 -9.04
N SER A 241 -12.06 -20.41 -9.44
CA SER A 241 -12.41 -21.02 -10.73
C SER A 241 -11.71 -20.28 -11.87
N PRO A 242 -11.17 -20.99 -12.88
CA PRO A 242 -10.54 -20.36 -14.04
C PRO A 242 -11.54 -19.59 -14.93
N VAL A 243 -12.83 -19.81 -14.74
CA VAL A 243 -13.86 -19.05 -15.46
C VAL A 243 -13.83 -17.61 -14.97
N GLY A 244 -13.47 -16.69 -15.87
CA GLY A 244 -13.43 -15.27 -15.59
C GLY A 244 -12.11 -14.75 -14.98
N GLU A 245 -11.05 -15.57 -14.95
CA GLU A 245 -9.72 -15.08 -14.58
C GLU A 245 -9.27 -13.93 -15.48
N ILE A 246 -8.60 -12.95 -14.87
CA ILE A 246 -7.92 -11.92 -15.62
C ILE A 246 -6.49 -12.38 -15.85
N SER A 247 -6.16 -12.68 -17.10
CA SER A 247 -4.82 -13.11 -17.51
C SER A 247 -3.76 -12.09 -17.15
N ALA A 248 -2.51 -12.53 -17.14
CA ALA A 248 -1.37 -11.65 -16.93
C ALA A 248 -1.32 -10.56 -18.00
N GLN A 249 -1.00 -9.34 -17.58
CA GLN A 249 -1.00 -8.15 -18.42
C GLN A 249 0.31 -7.39 -18.28
N TYR A 250 0.76 -6.79 -19.37
CA TYR A 250 1.91 -5.91 -19.38
C TYR A 250 1.64 -4.71 -20.27
N TRP A 251 2.22 -3.58 -19.93
CA TRP A 251 2.18 -2.37 -20.76
C TRP A 251 3.37 -1.49 -20.45
N CYS A 252 3.65 -0.55 -21.34
CA CYS A 252 4.67 0.45 -21.08
C CYS A 252 4.20 1.85 -21.45
N ALA A 253 4.84 2.84 -20.85
CA ALA A 253 4.67 4.24 -21.13
C ALA A 253 6.04 4.88 -21.43
N LEU A 254 6.05 5.82 -22.36
CA LEU A 254 7.18 6.67 -22.68
C LEU A 254 6.83 8.12 -22.41
N ALA A 255 7.72 8.86 -21.80
CA ALA A 255 7.57 10.28 -21.58
C ALA A 255 8.87 11.00 -21.92
N TYR A 256 8.77 12.13 -22.62
CA TYR A 256 9.89 12.99 -22.93
C TYR A 256 9.62 14.38 -22.42
N THR A 257 10.50 14.86 -21.55
CA THR A 257 10.41 16.20 -20.95
C THR A 257 11.51 17.08 -21.51
N LEU A 258 11.11 18.18 -22.16
CA LEU A 258 11.98 19.25 -22.63
C LEU A 258 11.89 20.44 -21.68
N SER A 259 13.00 21.05 -21.33
CA SER A 259 13.04 22.29 -20.55
C SER A 259 13.69 23.38 -21.38
N GLY A 260 13.03 24.52 -21.43
CA GLY A 260 13.59 25.72 -22.09
C GLY A 260 14.67 26.39 -21.26
N ALA A 261 15.40 27.31 -21.88
CA ALA A 261 16.43 28.08 -21.21
C ALA A 261 15.91 28.71 -19.90
N ASN A 262 16.68 28.58 -18.83
CA ASN A 262 16.34 29.08 -17.49
C ASN A 262 15.03 28.54 -16.92
N ASN A 263 14.60 27.35 -17.34
CA ASN A 263 13.34 26.72 -16.90
C ASN A 263 12.08 27.57 -17.11
N ARG A 264 12.08 28.48 -18.09
CA ARG A 264 10.93 29.34 -18.38
C ARG A 264 9.73 28.58 -18.90
N TRP A 265 9.96 27.43 -19.51
CA TRP A 265 8.91 26.51 -19.93
C TRP A 265 9.39 25.08 -19.82
N ASN A 266 8.43 24.17 -19.63
CA ASN A 266 8.66 22.73 -19.67
C ASN A 266 7.56 22.11 -20.56
N LEU A 267 7.97 21.32 -21.54
CA LEU A 267 7.08 20.57 -22.41
C LEU A 267 7.21 19.08 -22.09
N LEU A 268 6.11 18.45 -21.70
CA LEU A 268 5.99 17.01 -21.53
C LEU A 268 5.23 16.42 -22.69
N LEU A 269 5.83 15.44 -23.36
CA LEU A 269 5.18 14.58 -24.35
C LEU A 269 5.13 13.17 -23.75
N GLN A 270 3.95 12.57 -23.67
CA GLN A 270 3.78 11.24 -23.07
C GLN A 270 2.90 10.36 -23.96
N VAL A 271 3.30 9.11 -24.07
CA VAL A 271 2.49 8.03 -24.67
C VAL A 271 2.29 6.96 -23.61
N ASP A 272 1.07 6.71 -23.24
CA ASP A 272 0.67 5.62 -22.36
C ASP A 272 0.27 4.40 -23.19
N ASN A 273 0.54 3.20 -22.65
CA ASN A 273 0.21 1.94 -23.32
C ASN A 273 0.71 1.91 -24.77
N VAL A 274 2.02 2.08 -24.95
CA VAL A 274 2.68 2.19 -26.27
C VAL A 274 2.31 1.06 -27.23
N PHE A 275 2.12 -0.16 -26.71
CA PHE A 275 1.78 -1.34 -27.51
C PHE A 275 0.28 -1.50 -27.75
N ASN A 276 -0.56 -0.61 -27.18
CA ASN A 276 -2.02 -0.68 -27.27
C ASN A 276 -2.60 -2.01 -26.79
N ASN A 277 -2.00 -2.60 -25.75
CA ASN A 277 -2.51 -3.84 -25.17
C ASN A 277 -3.83 -3.62 -24.46
N GLU A 278 -4.73 -4.59 -24.59
CA GLU A 278 -5.95 -4.62 -23.79
C GLU A 278 -5.61 -4.84 -22.32
N ARG A 279 -6.24 -4.07 -21.44
CA ARG A 279 -6.00 -4.11 -20.00
C ARG A 279 -7.31 -4.00 -19.25
N GLN A 280 -7.39 -4.66 -18.11
CA GLN A 280 -8.49 -4.50 -17.15
C GLN A 280 -8.00 -4.73 -15.73
N TYR A 281 -8.47 -3.92 -14.78
CA TYR A 281 -8.20 -4.14 -13.36
C TYR A 281 -9.29 -4.99 -12.73
N TYR A 282 -10.53 -4.76 -13.13
CA TYR A 282 -11.69 -5.53 -12.77
C TYR A 282 -12.28 -6.17 -14.01
N GLN A 283 -12.83 -7.35 -13.86
CA GLN A 283 -13.50 -8.06 -14.96
C GLN A 283 -14.58 -7.18 -15.60
N TYR A 284 -14.63 -7.14 -16.91
CA TYR A 284 -15.55 -6.33 -17.72
C TYR A 284 -15.34 -4.80 -17.65
N PHE A 285 -14.29 -4.32 -16.97
CA PHE A 285 -13.95 -2.90 -16.92
C PHE A 285 -12.65 -2.65 -17.69
N PRO A 286 -12.71 -2.47 -19.02
CA PRO A 286 -11.53 -2.22 -19.83
C PRO A 286 -10.91 -0.87 -19.47
N MET A 287 -9.59 -0.84 -19.42
CA MET A 287 -8.80 0.37 -19.27
C MET A 287 -8.56 1.01 -20.64
N PRO A 288 -8.31 2.33 -20.71
CA PRO A 288 -7.98 3.00 -21.95
C PRO A 288 -6.85 2.30 -22.69
N GLY A 289 -6.97 2.23 -24.01
CA GLY A 289 -5.90 1.81 -24.91
C GLY A 289 -4.73 2.81 -24.92
N ARG A 290 -4.02 2.90 -26.05
CA ARG A 290 -2.95 3.89 -26.21
C ARG A 290 -3.51 5.30 -26.08
N SER A 291 -2.86 6.13 -25.25
CA SER A 291 -3.24 7.53 -25.08
C SER A 291 -2.01 8.43 -25.14
N TYR A 292 -2.24 9.69 -25.53
CA TYR A 292 -1.21 10.69 -25.72
C TYR A 292 -1.51 11.88 -24.82
N LEU A 293 -0.48 12.42 -24.18
CA LEU A 293 -0.56 13.62 -23.37
C LEU A 293 0.51 14.62 -23.83
N ILE A 294 0.09 15.84 -24.05
CA ILE A 294 0.96 16.99 -24.29
C ILE A 294 0.66 17.99 -23.17
N ASN A 295 1.66 18.36 -22.40
CA ASN A 295 1.54 19.35 -21.33
C ASN A 295 2.63 20.40 -21.45
N LEU A 296 2.25 21.66 -21.58
CA LEU A 296 3.14 22.80 -21.58
C LEU A 296 2.96 23.61 -20.30
N LYS A 297 4.01 23.68 -19.51
CA LYS A 297 4.07 24.51 -18.28
C LYS A 297 4.92 25.74 -18.55
N LEU A 298 4.34 26.93 -18.36
CA LEU A 298 5.05 28.20 -18.41
C LEU A 298 5.33 28.68 -17.00
N ASN A 299 6.59 29.03 -16.71
CA ASN A 299 6.99 29.56 -15.42
C ASN A 299 7.24 31.06 -15.54
N SER A 300 6.40 31.87 -14.92
CA SER A 300 6.63 33.32 -14.77
C SER A 300 7.79 33.53 -13.79
N LYS A 301 8.76 34.34 -14.13
CA LYS A 301 9.71 34.85 -13.11
C LYS A 301 8.92 35.74 -12.14
N ARG A 302 8.92 35.37 -10.88
CA ARG A 302 8.63 36.32 -9.81
C ARG A 302 9.82 37.25 -9.59
#